data_cc7a176e65bb3b5a45c3d0e31d09a175
#
_entry.id   cc7a176e65bb3b5a45c3d0e31d09a175
#
_cell.length_a   1.000
_cell.length_b   1.000
_cell.length_c   1.000
_cell.angle_alpha   90.00
_cell.angle_beta   90.00
_cell.angle_gamma   90.00
#
_symmetry.space_group_name_H-M   'P 1'
#
loop_
_entity.id
_entity.type
_entity.pdbx_description
1 polymer ?
#
loop_
_entity_poly.entity_id
_entity_poly.type
_entity_poly.pdbx_seq_one_letter_code
_entity_poly.pdbx_strand_id
1 'polypeptide(L)'
;LNREKVLDRMDAETLLVVVDTHKRSYVEQPELLEKTNKIVVIDHHRRSADFINQSILTFQEVYASSAAELVTELIQYTQTEVELPTIEAEALYAGIMMDTKNFTFKTGVRTFEAAAYLRRCGIDIIKVKKWFQSDLESYNRISEIVKKSEIIHDTIAIALYDVQEKDTSLI
;
A
#
# COMPACT_ATOMS: atom_id res chain seq x y z
N LEU A 1 -7.77 -14.88 2.91
CA LEU A 1 -7.60 -16.29 2.51
C LEU A 1 -6.92 -17.03 3.66
N ASN A 2 -7.37 -18.29 4.00
CA ASN A 2 -6.72 -19.06 5.02
C ASN A 2 -5.34 -19.52 4.47
N ARG A 3 -4.26 -19.29 5.25
CA ARG A 3 -2.87 -19.64 4.93
C ARG A 3 -2.72 -21.09 4.42
N GLU A 4 -3.27 -22.05 5.14
CA GLU A 4 -3.20 -23.48 4.78
C GLU A 4 -3.77 -23.73 3.39
N LYS A 5 -4.95 -23.16 3.10
CA LYS A 5 -5.59 -23.31 1.78
C LYS A 5 -4.78 -22.70 0.64
N VAL A 6 -3.98 -21.65 0.90
CA VAL A 6 -3.10 -21.05 -0.11
C VAL A 6 -1.92 -21.96 -0.36
N LEU A 7 -1.25 -22.42 0.71
CA LEU A 7 -0.09 -23.31 0.63
C LEU A 7 -0.42 -24.64 -0.07
N ASP A 8 -1.62 -25.19 0.17
CA ASP A 8 -2.08 -26.42 -0.46
C ASP A 8 -2.40 -26.28 -1.96
N ARG A 9 -2.71 -25.05 -2.41
CA ARG A 9 -3.04 -24.78 -3.81
C ARG A 9 -1.85 -24.36 -4.64
N MET A 10 -0.77 -23.91 -4.00
CA MET A 10 0.43 -23.47 -4.71
C MET A 10 1.25 -24.66 -5.21
N ASP A 11 1.76 -24.50 -6.41
CA ASP A 11 2.69 -25.40 -7.08
C ASP A 11 3.83 -24.64 -7.76
N ALA A 12 4.72 -25.34 -8.43
CA ALA A 12 5.84 -24.75 -9.15
C ALA A 12 5.42 -23.84 -10.34
N GLU A 13 4.19 -23.98 -10.83
CA GLU A 13 3.63 -23.17 -11.91
C GLU A 13 2.95 -21.89 -11.41
N THR A 14 2.73 -21.77 -10.11
CA THR A 14 2.07 -20.62 -9.49
C THR A 14 2.93 -19.37 -9.63
N LEU A 15 2.37 -18.29 -10.16
CA LEU A 15 2.98 -16.96 -10.15
C LEU A 15 2.68 -16.28 -8.81
N LEU A 16 3.73 -15.96 -8.05
CA LEU A 16 3.64 -15.17 -6.81
C LEU A 16 4.01 -13.72 -7.10
N VAL A 17 3.07 -12.81 -6.91
CA VAL A 17 3.31 -11.37 -7.04
C VAL A 17 3.39 -10.75 -5.66
N VAL A 18 4.56 -10.22 -5.31
CA VAL A 18 4.82 -9.49 -4.06
C VAL A 18 4.77 -8.00 -4.37
N VAL A 19 3.92 -7.27 -3.67
CA VAL A 19 3.71 -5.83 -3.87
C VAL A 19 4.05 -5.06 -2.60
N ASP A 20 4.54 -3.82 -2.78
CA ASP A 20 4.82 -2.85 -1.70
C ASP A 20 5.91 -3.27 -0.71
N THR A 21 6.63 -4.33 -1.01
CA THR A 21 7.87 -4.70 -0.33
C THR A 21 8.77 -5.53 -1.25
N HIS A 22 10.06 -5.35 -1.09
CA HIS A 22 11.09 -6.22 -1.67
C HIS A 22 11.83 -7.05 -0.61
N LYS A 23 11.51 -6.82 0.68
CA LYS A 23 12.18 -7.48 1.79
C LYS A 23 11.50 -8.79 2.14
N ARG A 24 12.31 -9.88 2.22
CA ARG A 24 11.81 -11.18 2.66
C ARG A 24 11.21 -11.13 4.07
N SER A 25 11.85 -10.38 4.98
CA SER A 25 11.40 -10.22 6.36
C SER A 25 10.06 -9.49 6.53
N TYR A 26 9.60 -8.76 5.51
CA TYR A 26 8.33 -8.05 5.53
C TYR A 26 7.21 -8.81 4.84
N VAL A 27 7.52 -9.94 4.21
CA VAL A 27 6.48 -10.81 3.65
C VAL A 27 5.78 -11.52 4.79
N GLU A 28 4.48 -11.30 4.94
CA GLU A 28 3.67 -11.83 6.03
C GLU A 28 3.74 -13.38 6.13
N GLN A 29 3.87 -14.05 4.97
CA GLN A 29 4.00 -15.50 4.87
C GLN A 29 5.24 -15.85 4.03
N PRO A 30 6.46 -15.78 4.60
CA PRO A 30 7.71 -15.94 3.83
C PRO A 30 7.90 -17.34 3.22
N GLU A 31 7.23 -18.37 3.74
CA GLU A 31 7.22 -19.72 3.17
C GLU A 31 6.61 -19.81 1.77
N LEU A 32 5.76 -18.84 1.37
CA LEU A 32 5.24 -18.77 0.01
C LEU A 32 6.36 -18.55 -1.03
N LEU A 33 7.41 -17.83 -0.63
CA LEU A 33 8.57 -17.59 -1.48
C LEU A 33 9.36 -18.86 -1.82
N GLU A 34 9.16 -19.95 -1.07
CA GLU A 34 9.84 -21.23 -1.28
C GLU A 34 9.01 -22.23 -2.09
N LYS A 35 7.73 -21.92 -2.34
CA LYS A 35 6.82 -22.79 -3.06
C LYS A 35 6.91 -22.69 -4.57
N THR A 36 7.43 -21.57 -5.10
CA THR A 36 7.54 -21.34 -6.54
C THR A 36 8.80 -20.55 -6.87
N ASN A 37 9.32 -20.76 -8.09
CA ASN A 37 10.40 -19.96 -8.65
C ASN A 37 9.88 -18.80 -9.54
N LYS A 38 8.56 -18.67 -9.69
CA LYS A 38 7.91 -17.63 -10.50
C LYS A 38 7.47 -16.48 -9.60
N ILE A 39 8.43 -15.67 -9.13
CA ILE A 39 8.19 -14.55 -8.22
C ILE A 39 8.39 -13.24 -8.97
N VAL A 40 7.40 -12.36 -8.89
CA VAL A 40 7.45 -10.97 -9.35
C VAL A 40 7.40 -10.05 -8.14
N VAL A 41 8.28 -9.05 -8.11
CA VAL A 41 8.31 -8.03 -7.05
C VAL A 41 8.02 -6.66 -7.66
N ILE A 42 7.04 -5.94 -7.12
CA ILE A 42 6.68 -4.57 -7.52
C ILE A 42 6.76 -3.70 -6.26
N ASP A 43 7.72 -2.79 -6.20
CA ASP A 43 8.00 -2.02 -4.99
C ASP A 43 8.54 -0.61 -5.30
N HIS A 44 8.24 0.36 -4.44
CA HIS A 44 8.71 1.73 -4.55
C HIS A 44 9.71 2.12 -3.45
N HIS A 45 10.05 1.21 -2.55
CA HIS A 45 10.99 1.46 -1.48
C HIS A 45 12.45 1.40 -1.95
N ARG A 46 13.34 2.08 -1.24
CA ARG A 46 14.78 1.98 -1.49
C ARG A 46 15.27 0.57 -1.20
N ARG A 47 16.06 0.02 -2.13
CA ARG A 47 16.60 -1.33 -2.01
C ARG A 47 17.43 -1.48 -0.74
N SER A 48 17.18 -2.55 0.01
CA SER A 48 17.91 -2.95 1.20
C SER A 48 18.77 -4.19 0.92
N ALA A 49 19.64 -4.56 1.86
CA ALA A 49 20.42 -5.80 1.77
C ALA A 49 19.55 -7.06 1.89
N ASP A 50 18.45 -6.97 2.68
CA ASP A 50 17.43 -8.03 2.78
C ASP A 50 16.42 -7.86 1.65
N PHE A 51 16.66 -8.48 0.50
CA PHE A 51 15.76 -8.45 -0.64
C PHE A 51 15.47 -9.85 -1.18
N ILE A 52 14.32 -10.00 -1.83
CA ILE A 52 13.92 -11.23 -2.51
C ILE A 52 14.78 -11.39 -3.75
N ASN A 53 15.80 -12.27 -3.69
CA ASN A 53 16.81 -12.44 -4.72
C ASN A 53 16.43 -13.44 -5.82
N GLN A 54 15.40 -14.25 -5.59
CA GLN A 54 14.95 -15.33 -6.49
C GLN A 54 13.78 -14.91 -7.41
N SER A 55 13.50 -13.61 -7.51
CA SER A 55 12.44 -13.11 -8.39
C SER A 55 12.84 -13.22 -9.86
N ILE A 56 11.89 -13.64 -10.72
CA ILE A 56 12.06 -13.62 -12.18
C ILE A 56 11.91 -12.21 -12.76
N LEU A 57 11.22 -11.32 -12.04
CA LEU A 57 11.07 -9.91 -12.38
C LEU A 57 11.02 -9.09 -11.10
N THR A 58 11.82 -8.02 -11.07
CA THR A 58 11.72 -6.99 -10.03
C THR A 58 11.48 -5.65 -10.70
N PHE A 59 10.31 -5.07 -10.49
CA PHE A 59 9.98 -3.72 -10.88
C PHE A 59 10.04 -2.82 -9.64
N GLN A 60 11.21 -2.22 -9.42
CA GLN A 60 11.49 -1.37 -8.26
C GLN A 60 11.83 0.03 -8.72
N GLU A 61 11.00 1.02 -8.32
CA GLU A 61 11.13 2.41 -8.73
C GLU A 61 10.94 3.35 -7.54
N VAL A 62 12.05 3.84 -7.01
CA VAL A 62 12.08 4.64 -5.77
C VAL A 62 11.48 6.06 -5.91
N TYR A 63 11.30 6.52 -7.14
CA TYR A 63 10.69 7.81 -7.43
C TYR A 63 9.18 7.74 -7.64
N ALA A 64 8.63 6.53 -7.71
CA ALA A 64 7.18 6.36 -7.70
C ALA A 64 6.62 6.68 -6.31
N SER A 65 5.41 7.24 -6.27
CA SER A 65 4.76 7.63 -5.02
C SER A 65 4.34 6.43 -4.19
N SER A 66 3.98 5.33 -4.87
CA SER A 66 3.40 4.13 -4.25
C SER A 66 3.55 2.91 -5.15
N ALA A 67 3.44 1.71 -4.59
CA ALA A 67 3.30 0.49 -5.37
C ALA A 67 1.99 0.49 -6.20
N ALA A 68 0.94 1.13 -5.71
CA ALA A 68 -0.33 1.30 -6.43
C ALA A 68 -0.16 2.15 -7.71
N GLU A 69 0.71 3.18 -7.70
CA GLU A 69 1.10 3.93 -8.91
C GLU A 69 1.73 3.00 -9.94
N LEU A 70 2.73 2.20 -9.53
CA LEU A 70 3.43 1.27 -10.41
C LEU A 70 2.50 0.21 -11.02
N VAL A 71 1.59 -0.36 -10.21
CA VAL A 71 0.59 -1.32 -10.70
C VAL A 71 -0.36 -0.64 -11.69
N THR A 72 -0.79 0.60 -11.41
CA THR A 72 -1.65 1.37 -12.31
C THR A 72 -0.97 1.61 -13.66
N GLU A 73 0.32 1.96 -13.67
CA GLU A 73 1.10 2.13 -14.90
C GLU A 73 1.22 0.81 -15.69
N LEU A 74 1.51 -0.30 -15.01
CA LEU A 74 1.56 -1.61 -15.65
C LEU A 74 0.24 -1.96 -16.34
N ILE A 75 -0.90 -1.69 -15.70
CA ILE A 75 -2.23 -1.92 -16.30
C ILE A 75 -2.45 -0.97 -17.48
N GLN A 76 -2.12 0.32 -17.33
CA GLN A 76 -2.34 1.33 -18.36
C GLN A 76 -1.51 1.07 -19.63
N TYR A 77 -0.27 0.60 -19.46
CA TYR A 77 0.68 0.44 -20.58
C TYR A 77 0.81 -1.00 -21.08
N THR A 78 0.04 -1.95 -20.53
CA THR A 78 0.01 -3.30 -21.09
C THR A 78 -0.55 -3.28 -22.51
N GLN A 79 -0.01 -4.16 -23.36
CA GLN A 79 -0.48 -4.28 -24.76
C GLN A 79 -1.84 -4.98 -24.87
N THR A 80 -2.27 -5.65 -23.81
CA THR A 80 -3.57 -6.33 -23.75
C THR A 80 -4.59 -5.35 -23.18
N GLU A 81 -5.75 -5.25 -23.84
CA GLU A 81 -6.85 -4.47 -23.30
C GLU A 81 -7.35 -5.10 -21.99
N VAL A 82 -7.07 -4.41 -20.89
CA VAL A 82 -7.49 -4.84 -19.53
C VAL A 82 -8.65 -3.94 -19.10
N GLU A 83 -9.83 -4.54 -18.97
CA GLU A 83 -10.94 -3.87 -18.34
C GLU A 83 -10.70 -3.85 -16.82
N LEU A 84 -10.44 -2.67 -16.27
CA LEU A 84 -10.23 -2.49 -14.83
C LEU A 84 -11.58 -2.18 -14.17
N PRO A 85 -12.13 -3.09 -13.33
CA PRO A 85 -13.36 -2.83 -12.61
C PRO A 85 -13.25 -1.61 -11.70
N THR A 86 -14.32 -0.83 -11.59
CA THR A 86 -14.32 0.42 -10.82
C THR A 86 -13.86 0.23 -9.37
N ILE A 87 -14.25 -0.87 -8.71
CA ILE A 87 -13.84 -1.13 -7.33
C ILE A 87 -12.33 -1.37 -7.20
N GLU A 88 -11.70 -2.02 -8.17
CA GLU A 88 -10.25 -2.24 -8.21
C GLU A 88 -9.52 -0.92 -8.51
N ALA A 89 -10.06 -0.12 -9.42
CA ALA A 89 -9.54 1.22 -9.69
C ALA A 89 -9.65 2.14 -8.46
N GLU A 90 -10.77 2.08 -7.71
CA GLU A 90 -10.95 2.78 -6.44
C GLU A 90 -9.91 2.34 -5.40
N ALA A 91 -9.62 1.03 -5.30
CA ALA A 91 -8.61 0.50 -4.39
C ALA A 91 -7.19 0.97 -4.75
N LEU A 92 -6.80 0.96 -6.03
CA LEU A 92 -5.53 1.51 -6.49
C LEU A 92 -5.42 3.01 -6.18
N TYR A 93 -6.48 3.77 -6.45
CA TYR A 93 -6.52 5.20 -6.12
C TYR A 93 -6.38 5.45 -4.62
N ALA A 94 -7.02 4.61 -3.79
CA ALA A 94 -6.89 4.67 -2.34
C ALA A 94 -5.44 4.42 -1.88
N GLY A 95 -4.73 3.46 -2.49
CA GLY A 95 -3.31 3.20 -2.21
C GLY A 95 -2.44 4.41 -2.53
N ILE A 96 -2.62 5.04 -3.70
CA ILE A 96 -1.91 6.28 -4.06
C ILE A 96 -2.21 7.39 -3.04
N MET A 97 -3.48 7.58 -2.66
CA MET A 97 -3.89 8.58 -1.66
C MET A 97 -3.21 8.37 -0.31
N MET A 98 -3.10 7.12 0.14
CA MET A 98 -2.51 6.77 1.43
C MET A 98 -1.03 7.15 1.46
N ASP A 99 -0.23 6.67 0.53
CA ASP A 99 1.23 6.88 0.48
C ASP A 99 1.61 8.34 0.24
N THR A 100 0.77 9.06 -0.50
CA THR A 100 0.98 10.49 -0.81
C THR A 100 0.37 11.43 0.21
N LYS A 101 -0.25 10.92 1.26
CA LYS A 101 -1.06 11.70 2.22
C LYS A 101 -2.00 12.66 1.47
N ASN A 102 -2.89 12.07 0.67
CA ASN A 102 -3.85 12.78 -0.16
C ASN A 102 -3.19 13.74 -1.18
N PHE A 103 -2.20 13.22 -1.91
CA PHE A 103 -1.43 13.96 -2.95
C PHE A 103 -0.61 15.15 -2.43
N THR A 104 -0.22 15.12 -1.15
CA THR A 104 0.58 16.18 -0.52
C THR A 104 2.08 15.88 -0.57
N PHE A 105 2.47 14.60 -0.48
CA PHE A 105 3.87 14.17 -0.42
C PHE A 105 4.23 13.22 -1.55
N LYS A 106 5.52 13.25 -1.96
CA LYS A 106 6.11 12.33 -2.95
C LYS A 106 5.33 12.21 -4.26
N THR A 107 4.62 13.25 -4.67
CA THR A 107 3.88 13.26 -5.93
C THR A 107 4.75 13.76 -7.06
N GLY A 108 4.69 13.07 -8.20
CA GLY A 108 5.29 13.47 -9.46
C GLY A 108 4.24 13.54 -10.57
N VAL A 109 4.68 13.88 -11.78
CA VAL A 109 3.79 13.90 -12.97
C VAL A 109 3.14 12.51 -13.15
N ARG A 110 3.91 11.43 -13.02
CA ARG A 110 3.43 10.04 -13.14
C ARG A 110 2.30 9.73 -12.15
N THR A 111 2.40 10.22 -10.90
CA THR A 111 1.35 10.04 -9.88
C THR A 111 0.01 10.63 -10.34
N PHE A 112 0.04 11.83 -10.92
CA PHE A 112 -1.17 12.49 -11.44
C PHE A 112 -1.68 11.84 -12.73
N GLU A 113 -0.81 11.32 -13.59
CA GLU A 113 -1.19 10.56 -14.78
C GLU A 113 -1.87 9.23 -14.40
N ALA A 114 -1.32 8.50 -13.43
CA ALA A 114 -1.96 7.31 -12.87
C ALA A 114 -3.34 7.63 -12.26
N ALA A 115 -3.43 8.70 -11.46
CA ALA A 115 -4.70 9.15 -10.89
C ALA A 115 -5.72 9.55 -11.97
N ALA A 116 -5.27 10.21 -13.05
CA ALA A 116 -6.13 10.58 -14.18
C ALA A 116 -6.62 9.34 -14.95
N TYR A 117 -5.76 8.33 -15.12
CA TYR A 117 -6.16 7.04 -15.70
C TYR A 117 -7.24 6.37 -14.87
N LEU A 118 -7.04 6.23 -13.55
CA LEU A 118 -8.02 5.64 -12.64
C LEU A 118 -9.34 6.43 -12.65
N ARG A 119 -9.26 7.77 -12.77
CA ARG A 119 -10.47 8.59 -12.90
C ARG A 119 -11.26 8.27 -14.18
N ARG A 120 -10.58 7.99 -15.30
CA ARG A 120 -11.22 7.53 -16.54
C ARG A 120 -11.90 6.17 -16.37
N CYS A 121 -11.39 5.30 -15.49
CA CYS A 121 -12.03 4.01 -15.13
C CYS A 121 -13.31 4.19 -14.29
N GLY A 122 -13.76 5.42 -14.03
CA GLY A 122 -15.06 5.69 -13.43
C GLY A 122 -15.08 5.75 -11.91
N ILE A 123 -13.93 5.90 -11.24
CA ILE A 123 -13.87 5.97 -9.77
C ILE A 123 -14.68 7.15 -9.20
N ASP A 124 -15.28 6.94 -8.01
CA ASP A 124 -15.85 8.01 -7.19
C ASP A 124 -14.88 8.40 -6.07
N ILE A 125 -14.21 9.54 -6.28
CA ILE A 125 -13.22 10.07 -5.31
C ILE A 125 -13.85 10.34 -3.94
N ILE A 126 -15.12 10.77 -3.90
CA ILE A 126 -15.82 11.05 -2.64
C ILE A 126 -16.05 9.75 -1.88
N LYS A 127 -16.45 8.69 -2.59
CA LYS A 127 -16.60 7.35 -2.02
C LYS A 127 -15.27 6.82 -1.48
N VAL A 128 -14.16 6.95 -2.24
CA VAL A 128 -12.84 6.54 -1.77
C VAL A 128 -12.42 7.33 -0.53
N LYS A 129 -12.63 8.65 -0.50
CA LYS A 129 -12.31 9.48 0.68
C LYS A 129 -13.07 9.03 1.93
N LYS A 130 -14.29 8.52 1.79
CA LYS A 130 -15.05 8.00 2.93
C LYS A 130 -14.41 6.78 3.59
N TRP A 131 -13.61 5.99 2.87
CA TRP A 131 -12.90 4.83 3.45
C TRP A 131 -11.85 5.25 4.49
N PHE A 132 -11.37 6.49 4.42
CA PHE A 132 -10.37 7.05 5.34
C PHE A 132 -10.97 7.95 6.43
N GLN A 133 -12.30 8.04 6.49
CA GLN A 133 -12.95 8.83 7.52
C GLN A 133 -12.92 8.08 8.86
N SER A 134 -12.37 8.73 9.87
CA SER A 134 -12.48 8.27 11.24
C SER A 134 -13.92 8.42 11.74
N ASP A 135 -14.40 7.47 12.51
CA ASP A 135 -15.64 7.63 13.25
C ASP A 135 -15.48 8.65 14.39
N LEU A 136 -16.58 9.10 14.96
CA LEU A 136 -16.59 10.11 16.02
C LEU A 136 -15.83 9.65 17.28
N GLU A 137 -15.87 8.35 17.58
CA GLU A 137 -15.18 7.78 18.75
C GLU A 137 -13.67 7.86 18.58
N SER A 138 -13.14 7.42 17.42
CA SER A 138 -11.73 7.54 17.06
C SER A 138 -11.25 8.99 17.03
N TYR A 139 -12.07 9.90 16.47
CA TYR A 139 -11.75 11.33 16.44
C TYR A 139 -11.65 11.91 17.85
N ASN A 140 -12.59 11.58 18.75
CA ASN A 140 -12.56 12.04 20.13
C ASN A 140 -11.33 11.52 20.86
N ARG A 141 -10.94 10.24 20.67
CA ARG A 141 -9.73 9.68 21.27
C ARG A 141 -8.45 10.39 20.80
N ILE A 142 -8.31 10.58 19.49
CA ILE A 142 -7.17 11.34 18.94
C ILE A 142 -7.12 12.73 19.57
N SER A 143 -8.27 13.41 19.69
CA SER A 143 -8.36 14.72 20.31
C SER A 143 -7.92 14.71 21.77
N GLU A 144 -8.24 13.66 22.53
CA GLU A 144 -7.77 13.51 23.91
C GLU A 144 -6.27 13.29 24.02
N ILE A 145 -5.70 12.48 23.11
CA ILE A 145 -4.25 12.28 23.03
C ILE A 145 -3.54 13.61 22.73
N VAL A 146 -4.03 14.34 21.73
CA VAL A 146 -3.49 15.66 21.36
C VAL A 146 -3.57 16.65 22.52
N LYS A 147 -4.68 16.68 23.24
CA LYS A 147 -4.85 17.56 24.42
C LYS A 147 -3.87 17.26 25.57
N LYS A 148 -3.43 16.01 25.70
CA LYS A 148 -2.45 15.56 26.72
C LYS A 148 -1.01 15.72 26.26
N SER A 149 -0.77 16.13 25.01
CA SER A 149 0.58 16.28 24.50
C SER A 149 1.28 17.50 25.08
N GLU A 150 2.54 17.33 25.43
CA GLU A 150 3.46 18.38 25.88
C GLU A 150 4.43 18.70 24.73
N ILE A 151 4.66 20.00 24.50
CA ILE A 151 5.61 20.46 23.49
C ILE A 151 6.99 20.62 24.12
N ILE A 152 7.97 19.91 23.59
CA ILE A 152 9.37 19.97 24.03
C ILE A 152 10.19 20.60 22.90
N HIS A 153 11.03 21.57 23.25
CA HIS A 153 11.90 22.28 22.31
C HIS A 153 11.16 22.87 21.09
N ASP A 154 9.93 23.34 21.27
CA ASP A 154 9.07 23.99 20.27
C ASP A 154 8.77 23.17 18.98
N THR A 155 9.31 21.95 18.89
CA THR A 155 9.24 21.14 17.66
C THR A 155 8.80 19.70 17.89
N ILE A 156 8.80 19.22 19.13
CA ILE A 156 8.48 17.83 19.48
C ILE A 156 7.25 17.83 20.38
N ALA A 157 6.19 17.16 19.97
CA ALA A 157 5.02 16.89 20.81
C ALA A 157 5.09 15.45 21.33
N ILE A 158 5.00 15.28 22.65
CA ILE A 158 4.98 13.97 23.31
C ILE A 158 3.65 13.81 24.04
N ALA A 159 2.95 12.71 23.78
CA ALA A 159 1.78 12.30 24.53
C ALA A 159 1.99 10.91 25.12
N LEU A 160 1.74 10.77 26.42
CA LEU A 160 1.67 9.46 27.07
C LEU A 160 0.22 9.00 27.07
N TYR A 161 -0.03 7.84 26.47
CA TYR A 161 -1.35 7.27 26.36
C TYR A 161 -1.33 5.76 26.61
N ASP A 162 -2.23 5.29 27.48
CA ASP A 162 -2.40 3.86 27.74
C ASP A 162 -3.19 3.24 26.58
N VAL A 163 -2.49 2.44 25.77
CA VAL A 163 -3.10 1.74 24.63
C VAL A 163 -4.03 0.65 25.12
N GLN A 164 -5.29 0.71 24.77
CA GLN A 164 -6.24 -0.39 24.95
C GLN A 164 -6.32 -1.23 23.67
N GLU A 165 -6.70 -2.52 23.77
CA GLU A 165 -6.77 -3.45 22.63
C GLU A 165 -7.54 -2.92 21.39
N LYS A 166 -8.44 -1.96 21.61
CA LYS A 166 -9.22 -1.32 20.53
C LYS A 166 -8.46 -0.20 19.79
N ASP A 167 -7.28 0.17 20.25
CA ASP A 167 -6.56 1.35 19.75
C ASP A 167 -5.54 1.02 18.65
N THR A 168 -5.39 -0.25 18.24
CA THR A 168 -4.43 -0.69 17.22
C THR A 168 -4.69 -0.09 15.84
N SER A 169 -5.86 0.48 15.60
CA SER A 169 -6.21 1.18 14.35
C SER A 169 -5.81 2.67 14.33
N LEU A 170 -5.25 3.19 15.43
CA LEU A 170 -4.85 4.60 15.57
C LEU A 170 -3.35 4.83 15.33
N ILE A 171 -2.57 3.77 15.16
CA ILE A 171 -1.14 3.77 14.89
C ILE A 171 -0.91 3.44 13.42
#